data_3a46fa8f216894f3b08daefbab8316fd
#
_entry.id   3a46fa8f216894f3b08daefbab8316fd
#
_cell.length_a   1.000
_cell.length_b   1.000
_cell.length_c   1.000
_cell.angle_alpha   90.00
_cell.angle_beta   90.00
_cell.angle_gamma   90.00
#
_symmetry.space_group_name_H-M   'P 1'
#
loop_
_entity.id
_entity.type
_entity.pdbx_description
1 polymer ?
#
loop_
_entity_poly.entity_id
_entity_poly.type
_entity_poly.pdbx_seq_one_letter_code
_entity_poly.pdbx_strand_id
1 'polypeptide(L)'
;MREFELLKHVFRFNTKLPSQVIVPPGDDMAAVEFSYDGEETSGGKTDAVLTLAVEVRIAELTTNHADAWRMFGSSCFVPAPDCVPSAALALSSLQKCSVVAVVLARTMTESDALALHEGLRDQSQRIGAPIVGGDIAVAGKTSSSQPTVICATVMTLAQRTSETQGPAARTALIACDTAIEGRHTPHGCDPYLIGKKAVLRNLSDVAAMGNAIALATVAGIVVPRGLDADRLARLEARLEAGLRETAERWGAPLQIIARAEYGDGSGSTGPIIASVTIVGAKLDETRPFALRGDARVGDGVYVTGTIGGAWDEATGLGRHLDFTPRLAVAHGLVASLGDRLGAMIDVSDGLGRDLGHIAALSKVGIEIDLARVPVTAGCAPRAAIAHGEDYELAFTARGAVPASIAGVSITRIGIVVDGSPRVMVRDGTQLFDASRLGFEHDGKGANA
;
A
#
# COMPACT_ATOMS: atom_id res chain seq x y z
N MET A 1 14.38 5.99 -14.05
CA MET A 1 14.23 4.70 -13.34
C MET A 1 12.76 4.33 -13.38
N ARG A 2 12.44 3.09 -13.65
CA ARG A 2 11.07 2.59 -13.61
C ARG A 2 10.85 1.84 -12.31
N GLU A 3 9.78 2.15 -11.61
CA GLU A 3 9.42 1.55 -10.34
C GLU A 3 9.42 0.02 -10.41
N PHE A 4 8.74 -0.56 -11.41
CA PHE A 4 8.65 -2.01 -11.57
C PHE A 4 9.99 -2.72 -11.82
N GLU A 5 10.98 -2.08 -12.42
CA GLU A 5 12.30 -2.68 -12.55
C GLU A 5 13.02 -2.72 -11.20
N LEU A 6 12.84 -1.69 -10.37
CA LEU A 6 13.33 -1.68 -8.99
C LEU A 6 12.60 -2.72 -8.14
N LEU A 7 11.26 -2.80 -8.22
CA LEU A 7 10.47 -3.80 -7.50
C LEU A 7 10.85 -5.22 -7.90
N LYS A 8 11.09 -5.52 -9.18
CA LYS A 8 11.60 -6.83 -9.60
C LYS A 8 12.94 -7.17 -8.95
N HIS A 9 13.81 -6.18 -8.78
CA HIS A 9 15.08 -6.38 -8.09
C HIS A 9 14.83 -6.65 -6.59
N VAL A 10 13.98 -5.86 -5.94
CA VAL A 10 13.58 -6.06 -4.53
C VAL A 10 12.99 -7.46 -4.32
N PHE A 11 12.08 -7.89 -5.18
CA PHE A 11 11.44 -9.21 -5.07
C PHE A 11 12.41 -10.38 -5.27
N ARG A 12 13.45 -10.24 -6.09
CA ARG A 12 14.48 -11.29 -6.23
C ARG A 12 15.23 -11.57 -4.92
N PHE A 13 15.36 -10.58 -4.05
CA PHE A 13 16.02 -10.75 -2.75
C PHE A 13 15.08 -11.28 -1.65
N ASN A 14 13.76 -11.20 -1.85
CA ASN A 14 12.76 -11.67 -0.91
C ASN A 14 12.54 -13.19 -0.92
N THR A 15 13.30 -13.94 -1.72
CA THR A 15 13.24 -15.42 -1.79
C THR A 15 13.71 -16.13 -0.51
N LYS A 16 14.23 -15.39 0.46
CA LYS A 16 14.71 -15.90 1.76
C LYS A 16 13.95 -15.28 2.94
N LEU A 17 12.70 -14.90 2.74
CA LEU A 17 11.85 -14.44 3.86
C LEU A 17 11.62 -15.61 4.83
N PRO A 18 11.52 -15.34 6.14
CA PRO A 18 11.14 -16.33 7.12
C PRO A 18 9.81 -17.01 6.79
N SER A 19 9.66 -18.28 7.17
CA SER A 19 8.44 -19.08 6.90
C SER A 19 7.17 -18.49 7.49
N GLN A 20 7.29 -17.61 8.49
CA GLN A 20 6.19 -16.87 9.09
C GLN A 20 5.58 -15.80 8.17
N VAL A 21 6.28 -15.38 7.12
CA VAL A 21 5.73 -14.50 6.09
C VAL A 21 4.87 -15.33 5.16
N ILE A 22 3.57 -15.42 5.46
CA ILE A 22 2.61 -16.26 4.72
C ILE A 22 2.08 -15.61 3.45
N VAL A 23 2.09 -14.28 3.38
CA VAL A 23 1.88 -13.51 2.15
C VAL A 23 3.09 -12.61 1.96
N PRO A 24 3.96 -12.92 0.99
CA PRO A 24 5.17 -12.12 0.73
C PRO A 24 4.81 -10.81 0.03
N PRO A 25 5.75 -9.85 -0.04
CA PRO A 25 5.61 -8.64 -0.84
C PRO A 25 5.25 -8.95 -2.30
N GLY A 26 4.32 -8.18 -2.86
CA GLY A 26 3.81 -8.36 -4.24
C GLY A 26 2.30 -8.56 -4.30
N ASP A 27 1.65 -8.79 -3.16
CA ASP A 27 0.21 -8.69 -2.98
C ASP A 27 -0.16 -7.30 -2.41
N ASP A 28 -1.47 -7.01 -2.21
CA ASP A 28 -1.92 -5.72 -1.68
C ASP A 28 -1.40 -5.45 -0.26
N MET A 29 -1.22 -6.52 0.53
CA MET A 29 -0.64 -6.44 1.87
C MET A 29 0.33 -7.61 2.08
N ALA A 30 1.30 -7.42 2.97
CA ALA A 30 2.05 -8.52 3.55
C ALA A 30 1.28 -9.13 4.72
N ALA A 31 1.35 -10.46 4.88
CA ALA A 31 0.81 -11.16 6.04
C ALA A 31 1.92 -11.92 6.76
N VAL A 32 2.01 -11.71 8.06
CA VAL A 32 3.02 -12.34 8.92
C VAL A 32 2.32 -13.09 10.04
N GLU A 33 2.62 -14.38 10.16
CA GLU A 33 2.16 -15.19 11.27
C GLU A 33 3.19 -15.11 12.41
N PHE A 34 2.73 -14.74 13.58
CA PHE A 34 3.55 -14.72 14.79
C PHE A 34 3.34 -16.01 15.58
N SER A 35 4.38 -16.85 15.67
CA SER A 35 4.35 -18.03 16.53
C SER A 35 4.70 -17.64 17.96
N TYR A 36 3.91 -18.14 18.89
CA TYR A 36 4.16 -18.01 20.32
C TYR A 36 4.55 -19.38 20.89
N ASP A 37 5.82 -19.49 21.33
CA ASP A 37 6.37 -20.72 21.95
C ASP A 37 6.11 -20.77 23.47
N GLY A 38 5.01 -20.17 23.96
CA GLY A 38 4.61 -20.29 25.35
C GLY A 38 3.97 -21.65 25.62
N GLU A 39 4.48 -22.40 26.58
CA GLU A 39 3.78 -23.58 27.13
C GLU A 39 2.35 -23.15 27.50
N GLU A 40 1.36 -23.90 27.05
CA GLU A 40 -0.03 -23.78 27.53
C GLU A 40 -0.05 -24.07 29.03
N THR A 41 0.16 -23.04 29.82
CA THR A 41 -0.12 -23.17 31.24
C THR A 41 -1.64 -23.34 31.38
N SER A 42 -2.03 -24.45 31.91
CA SER A 42 -3.42 -24.85 32.14
C SER A 42 -4.29 -23.68 32.66
N GLY A 43 -5.07 -23.09 31.79
CA GLY A 43 -6.16 -22.18 32.13
C GLY A 43 -6.11 -20.75 31.66
N GLY A 44 -5.09 -20.25 30.95
CA GLY A 44 -5.04 -18.86 30.47
C GLY A 44 -4.52 -18.75 29.04
N LYS A 45 -5.31 -18.17 28.14
CA LYS A 45 -4.81 -17.71 26.84
C LYS A 45 -3.75 -16.64 27.10
N THR A 46 -2.52 -16.89 26.70
CA THR A 46 -1.46 -15.88 26.77
C THR A 46 -1.70 -14.92 25.60
N ASP A 47 -2.21 -13.75 25.91
CA ASP A 47 -2.46 -12.72 24.93
C ASP A 47 -1.11 -12.10 24.49
N ALA A 48 -0.86 -12.05 23.19
CA ALA A 48 0.23 -11.31 22.61
C ALA A 48 -0.23 -9.92 22.17
N VAL A 49 0.66 -8.93 22.26
CA VAL A 49 0.39 -7.54 21.88
C VAL A 49 1.34 -7.14 20.76
N LEU A 50 0.78 -6.52 19.71
CA LEU A 50 1.55 -5.88 18.65
C LEU A 50 1.97 -4.49 19.10
N THR A 51 3.28 -4.22 19.11
CA THR A 51 3.83 -2.88 19.31
C THR A 51 4.35 -2.34 17.98
N LEU A 52 4.12 -1.06 17.75
CA LEU A 52 4.46 -0.36 16.51
C LEU A 52 5.45 0.77 16.83
N ALA A 53 6.45 0.91 15.97
CA ALA A 53 7.34 2.07 15.96
C ALA A 53 7.45 2.59 14.53
N VAL A 54 7.40 3.89 14.35
CA VAL A 54 7.55 4.53 13.04
C VAL A 54 8.68 5.55 13.08
N GLU A 55 9.47 5.57 12.02
CA GLU A 55 10.58 6.51 11.83
C GLU A 55 10.46 7.19 10.46
N VAL A 56 10.72 8.49 10.40
CA VAL A 56 10.83 9.23 9.14
C VAL A 56 12.26 9.75 9.01
N ARG A 57 12.92 9.40 7.91
CA ARG A 57 14.26 9.89 7.56
C ARG A 57 14.24 10.62 6.24
N ILE A 58 14.97 11.73 6.18
CA ILE A 58 15.15 12.52 4.97
C ILE A 58 16.63 12.50 4.60
N ALA A 59 16.91 12.06 3.37
CA ALA A 59 18.26 12.14 2.82
C ALA A 59 18.44 13.45 2.07
N GLU A 60 19.27 14.32 2.60
CA GLU A 60 19.74 15.54 1.95
C GLU A 60 21.09 15.27 1.23
N LEU A 61 21.23 14.08 0.60
CA LEU A 61 22.47 13.71 -0.07
C LEU A 61 22.57 14.44 -1.42
N THR A 62 23.61 15.25 -1.56
CA THR A 62 23.94 15.99 -2.78
C THR A 62 24.87 15.20 -3.73
N THR A 63 25.31 14.02 -3.32
CA THR A 63 26.28 13.19 -4.05
C THR A 63 25.64 11.93 -4.61
N ASN A 64 25.88 11.66 -5.90
CA ASN A 64 25.48 10.42 -6.57
C ASN A 64 26.55 9.33 -6.33
N HIS A 65 26.71 8.87 -5.11
CA HIS A 65 27.61 7.77 -4.78
C HIS A 65 26.83 6.65 -4.10
N ALA A 66 26.78 5.48 -4.72
CA ALA A 66 26.10 4.30 -4.23
C ALA A 66 26.46 3.94 -2.78
N ASP A 67 27.72 4.11 -2.37
CA ASP A 67 28.17 3.85 -1.00
C ASP A 67 27.51 4.80 0.01
N ALA A 68 27.32 6.08 -0.33
CA ALA A 68 26.63 7.03 0.55
C ALA A 68 25.15 6.64 0.74
N TRP A 69 24.49 6.21 -0.31
CA TRP A 69 23.12 5.73 -0.25
C TRP A 69 22.98 4.42 0.54
N ARG A 70 23.92 3.50 0.38
CA ARG A 70 23.97 2.28 1.21
C ARG A 70 24.17 2.61 2.68
N MET A 71 25.09 3.52 3.02
CA MET A 71 25.31 3.96 4.39
C MET A 71 24.07 4.63 4.97
N PHE A 72 23.38 5.48 4.20
CA PHE A 72 22.15 6.12 4.64
C PHE A 72 21.07 5.07 4.94
N GLY A 73 20.82 4.12 4.02
CA GLY A 73 19.90 3.01 4.24
C GLY A 73 20.24 2.18 5.47
N SER A 74 21.54 1.93 5.71
CA SER A 74 22.01 1.21 6.89
C SER A 74 21.88 1.98 8.20
N SER A 75 21.62 3.29 8.15
CA SER A 75 21.37 4.14 9.33
C SER A 75 19.89 4.21 9.73
N CYS A 76 18.99 3.72 8.87
CA CYS A 76 17.56 3.66 9.16
C CYS A 76 17.25 2.52 10.16
N PHE A 77 16.06 2.53 10.75
CA PHE A 77 15.63 1.56 11.77
C PHE A 77 16.48 1.57 13.06
N VAL A 78 17.09 2.66 13.41
CA VAL A 78 17.66 2.78 14.76
C VAL A 78 16.50 3.11 15.70
N PRO A 79 15.89 2.12 16.39
CA PRO A 79 14.86 2.44 17.37
C PRO A 79 15.51 3.35 18.42
N ALA A 80 14.81 4.40 18.81
CA ALA A 80 15.18 5.10 20.04
C ALA A 80 15.25 4.02 21.15
N PRO A 81 16.28 4.05 22.00
CA PRO A 81 16.50 3.00 23.02
C PRO A 81 15.27 2.71 23.88
N ASP A 82 14.37 3.68 23.99
CA ASP A 82 13.20 3.65 24.87
C ASP A 82 11.92 3.09 24.18
N CYS A 83 11.95 2.84 22.87
CA CYS A 83 10.77 2.41 22.12
C CYS A 83 10.60 0.88 22.02
N VAL A 84 11.60 0.10 22.41
CA VAL A 84 11.52 -1.37 22.41
C VAL A 84 11.37 -1.83 23.85
N PRO A 85 10.22 -2.39 24.27
CA PRO A 85 10.09 -2.98 25.59
C PRO A 85 11.23 -4.00 25.82
N SER A 86 11.95 -3.91 26.91
CA SER A 86 13.05 -4.82 27.27
C SER A 86 12.62 -6.31 27.29
N ALA A 87 11.32 -6.57 27.45
CA ALA A 87 10.72 -7.90 27.36
C ALA A 87 10.73 -8.49 25.92
N ALA A 88 10.81 -7.66 24.87
CA ALA A 88 10.87 -8.13 23.48
C ALA A 88 12.21 -8.78 23.11
N LEU A 89 13.24 -8.64 23.93
CA LEU A 89 14.57 -9.25 23.73
C LEU A 89 14.66 -10.73 24.12
N ALA A 90 13.65 -11.29 24.79
CA ALA A 90 13.69 -12.64 25.35
C ALA A 90 13.02 -13.73 24.51
N LEU A 91 12.46 -13.37 23.33
CA LEU A 91 11.64 -14.29 22.56
C LEU A 91 12.44 -14.89 21.38
N SER A 92 12.47 -16.23 21.24
CA SER A 92 13.37 -17.01 20.37
C SER A 92 12.94 -17.16 18.91
N SER A 93 11.78 -16.64 18.49
CA SER A 93 11.25 -16.74 17.11
C SER A 93 11.03 -15.37 16.47
N LEU A 94 10.74 -15.34 15.16
CA LEU A 94 10.52 -14.08 14.42
C LEU A 94 9.38 -13.29 15.06
N GLN A 95 9.72 -12.21 15.73
CA GLN A 95 8.79 -11.40 16.48
C GLN A 95 8.80 -9.95 16.05
N LYS A 96 9.60 -9.68 15.02
CA LYS A 96 9.73 -8.36 14.43
C LYS A 96 9.64 -8.45 12.92
N CYS A 97 8.93 -7.54 12.31
CA CYS A 97 9.01 -7.28 10.87
C CYS A 97 8.95 -5.77 10.62
N SER A 98 9.28 -5.37 9.43
CA SER A 98 9.22 -3.96 9.03
C SER A 98 8.56 -3.80 7.68
N VAL A 99 7.95 -2.64 7.46
CA VAL A 99 7.54 -2.13 6.16
C VAL A 99 8.19 -0.78 5.93
N VAL A 100 8.53 -0.47 4.68
CA VAL A 100 9.27 0.72 4.33
C VAL A 100 8.64 1.40 3.13
N ALA A 101 8.14 2.62 3.33
CA ALA A 101 7.80 3.49 2.22
C ALA A 101 8.99 4.36 1.87
N VAL A 102 9.32 4.42 0.59
CA VAL A 102 10.44 5.21 0.05
C VAL A 102 9.95 6.16 -1.02
N VAL A 103 10.13 7.46 -0.81
CA VAL A 103 9.95 8.46 -1.85
C VAL A 103 11.33 8.80 -2.39
N LEU A 104 11.63 8.37 -3.62
CA LEU A 104 12.92 8.57 -4.27
C LEU A 104 13.00 9.97 -4.88
N ALA A 105 14.12 10.65 -4.67
CA ALA A 105 14.42 11.88 -5.40
C ALA A 105 14.45 11.58 -6.91
N ARG A 106 13.87 12.48 -7.72
CA ARG A 106 13.81 12.32 -9.17
C ARG A 106 15.18 12.24 -9.86
N THR A 107 16.18 12.85 -9.25
CA THR A 107 17.56 12.85 -9.71
C THR A 107 18.34 11.59 -9.35
N MET A 108 17.76 10.72 -8.52
CA MET A 108 18.40 9.49 -8.09
C MET A 108 18.58 8.52 -9.27
N THR A 109 19.77 7.95 -9.37
CA THR A 109 20.06 6.91 -10.36
C THR A 109 19.53 5.55 -9.90
N GLU A 110 19.37 4.62 -10.83
CA GLU A 110 18.98 3.24 -10.50
C GLU A 110 20.01 2.59 -9.55
N SER A 111 21.30 2.81 -9.80
CA SER A 111 22.38 2.30 -8.94
C SER A 111 22.28 2.83 -7.50
N ASP A 112 21.94 4.10 -7.35
CA ASP A 112 21.78 4.73 -6.02
C ASP A 112 20.55 4.17 -5.29
N ALA A 113 19.44 3.97 -5.99
CA ALA A 113 18.22 3.38 -5.42
C ALA A 113 18.45 1.93 -4.98
N LEU A 114 19.18 1.14 -5.77
CA LEU A 114 19.57 -0.23 -5.41
C LEU A 114 20.49 -0.24 -4.18
N ALA A 115 21.48 0.64 -4.12
CA ALA A 115 22.39 0.76 -2.98
C ALA A 115 21.65 1.16 -1.69
N LEU A 116 20.69 2.10 -1.79
CA LEU A 116 19.81 2.45 -0.69
C LEU A 116 19.02 1.24 -0.19
N HIS A 117 18.40 0.49 -1.11
CA HIS A 117 17.64 -0.71 -0.76
C HIS A 117 18.52 -1.79 -0.09
N GLU A 118 19.73 -2.01 -0.58
CA GLU A 118 20.68 -2.92 0.05
C GLU A 118 21.02 -2.49 1.48
N GLY A 119 21.24 -1.19 1.72
CA GLY A 119 21.48 -0.65 3.06
C GLY A 119 20.30 -0.87 4.00
N LEU A 120 19.08 -0.61 3.54
CA LEU A 120 17.85 -0.85 4.30
C LEU A 120 17.70 -2.34 4.66
N ARG A 121 17.91 -3.22 3.69
CA ARG A 121 17.86 -4.67 3.90
C ARG A 121 18.90 -5.13 4.93
N ASP A 122 20.15 -4.71 4.77
CA ASP A 122 21.24 -5.12 5.66
C ASP A 122 20.97 -4.66 7.09
N GLN A 123 20.37 -3.48 7.26
CA GLN A 123 19.97 -2.98 8.58
C GLN A 123 18.79 -3.76 9.15
N SER A 124 17.76 -4.03 8.33
CA SER A 124 16.57 -4.79 8.77
C SER A 124 16.96 -6.20 9.25
N GLN A 125 17.92 -6.82 8.59
CA GLN A 125 18.48 -8.11 9.01
C GLN A 125 19.25 -8.00 10.33
N ARG A 126 20.04 -6.95 10.51
CA ARG A 126 20.80 -6.69 11.76
C ARG A 126 19.89 -6.56 12.98
N ILE A 127 18.76 -5.90 12.83
CA ILE A 127 17.79 -5.72 13.95
C ILE A 127 16.80 -6.88 14.08
N GLY A 128 16.89 -7.90 13.22
CA GLY A 128 15.97 -9.03 13.21
C GLY A 128 14.53 -8.68 12.78
N ALA A 129 14.35 -7.57 12.03
CA ALA A 129 13.04 -7.12 11.53
C ALA A 129 13.04 -7.10 10.00
N PRO A 130 12.87 -8.24 9.31
CA PRO A 130 12.90 -8.31 7.86
C PRO A 130 11.84 -7.38 7.24
N ILE A 131 12.19 -6.77 6.10
CA ILE A 131 11.25 -5.95 5.33
C ILE A 131 10.29 -6.89 4.63
N VAL A 132 9.01 -6.82 4.99
CA VAL A 132 7.96 -7.70 4.47
C VAL A 132 7.03 -6.98 3.49
N GLY A 133 7.12 -5.67 3.36
CA GLY A 133 6.30 -4.88 2.45
C GLY A 133 6.74 -3.42 2.41
N GLY A 134 6.03 -2.59 1.67
CA GLY A 134 6.26 -1.17 1.58
C GLY A 134 5.84 -0.59 0.24
N ASP A 135 6.04 0.71 0.09
CA ASP A 135 5.71 1.49 -1.08
C ASP A 135 6.98 2.18 -1.64
N ILE A 136 7.05 2.31 -2.96
CA ILE A 136 8.10 3.06 -3.63
C ILE A 136 7.45 4.09 -4.56
N ALA A 137 7.63 5.36 -4.24
CA ALA A 137 7.18 6.46 -5.08
C ALA A 137 8.38 7.28 -5.59
N VAL A 138 8.25 7.86 -6.76
CA VAL A 138 9.21 8.83 -7.27
C VAL A 138 8.62 10.22 -7.13
N ALA A 139 9.40 11.17 -6.61
CA ALA A 139 8.98 12.54 -6.39
C ALA A 139 8.44 13.24 -7.66
N GLY A 140 7.46 14.12 -7.51
CA GLY A 140 6.74 14.79 -8.62
C GLY A 140 7.60 15.71 -9.48
N LYS A 141 7.05 16.20 -10.61
CA LYS A 141 7.77 16.96 -11.65
C LYS A 141 8.19 18.38 -11.27
N THR A 142 7.60 18.96 -10.26
CA THR A 142 7.61 20.43 -10.04
C THR A 142 8.75 20.97 -9.21
N SER A 143 9.60 20.11 -8.63
CA SER A 143 10.76 20.53 -7.85
C SER A 143 12.01 19.79 -8.31
N SER A 144 13.04 20.55 -8.67
CA SER A 144 14.38 20.02 -9.02
C SER A 144 15.13 19.47 -7.81
N SER A 145 14.65 19.71 -6.58
CA SER A 145 15.33 19.44 -5.31
C SER A 145 14.45 18.70 -4.33
N GLN A 146 13.65 17.74 -4.77
CA GLN A 146 12.90 16.92 -3.81
C GLN A 146 13.82 15.89 -3.15
N PRO A 147 13.71 15.70 -1.82
CA PRO A 147 14.55 14.77 -1.08
C PRO A 147 14.13 13.33 -1.33
N THR A 148 15.02 12.40 -1.04
CA THR A 148 14.62 11.04 -0.76
C THR A 148 14.11 10.95 0.68
N VAL A 149 12.89 10.47 0.83
CA VAL A 149 12.24 10.28 2.13
C VAL A 149 12.05 8.79 2.37
N ILE A 150 12.40 8.33 3.55
CA ILE A 150 12.15 6.98 4.02
C ILE A 150 11.22 7.06 5.23
N CYS A 151 10.10 6.36 5.16
CA CYS A 151 9.26 6.10 6.30
C CYS A 151 9.32 4.60 6.61
N ALA A 152 9.85 4.25 7.76
CA ALA A 152 9.99 2.88 8.19
C ALA A 152 9.09 2.60 9.39
N THR A 153 8.26 1.57 9.30
CA THR A 153 7.46 1.08 10.42
C THR A 153 7.99 -0.29 10.84
N VAL A 154 8.38 -0.41 12.10
CA VAL A 154 8.77 -1.68 12.72
C VAL A 154 7.64 -2.17 13.60
N MET A 155 7.23 -3.39 13.38
CA MET A 155 6.24 -4.09 14.16
C MET A 155 6.92 -5.18 14.99
N THR A 156 6.58 -5.25 16.26
CA THR A 156 7.10 -6.26 17.20
C THR A 156 5.94 -6.92 17.92
N LEU A 157 5.97 -8.23 18.03
CA LEU A 157 5.08 -8.98 18.92
C LEU A 157 5.72 -9.01 20.31
N ALA A 158 4.98 -8.64 21.33
CA ALA A 158 5.38 -8.74 22.73
C ALA A 158 4.36 -9.54 23.54
N GLN A 159 4.83 -10.21 24.59
CA GLN A 159 3.93 -10.87 25.53
C GLN A 159 3.12 -9.80 26.27
N ARG A 160 1.81 -10.03 26.41
CA ARG A 160 0.94 -9.11 27.14
C ARG A 160 1.32 -9.10 28.62
N THR A 161 1.66 -7.92 29.11
CA THR A 161 1.73 -7.63 30.54
C THR A 161 0.47 -6.88 30.98
N SER A 162 0.22 -6.73 32.27
CA SER A 162 -0.91 -5.96 32.78
C SER A 162 -0.93 -4.50 32.33
N GLU A 163 0.20 -3.99 31.84
CA GLU A 163 0.37 -2.59 31.39
C GLU A 163 0.24 -2.42 29.87
N THR A 164 0.27 -3.51 29.09
CA THR A 164 0.18 -3.44 27.62
C THR A 164 -1.28 -3.55 27.15
N GLN A 165 -1.74 -2.54 26.41
CA GLN A 165 -3.03 -2.56 25.73
C GLN A 165 -2.81 -2.73 24.22
N GLY A 166 -3.56 -3.61 23.57
CA GLY A 166 -3.49 -3.83 22.14
C GLY A 166 -4.32 -5.05 21.69
N PRO A 167 -4.60 -5.17 20.40
CA PRO A 167 -5.33 -6.31 19.86
C PRO A 167 -4.49 -7.59 19.91
N ALA A 168 -5.12 -8.69 20.31
CA ALA A 168 -4.54 -10.03 20.18
C ALA A 168 -4.71 -10.50 18.73
N ALA A 169 -3.62 -10.73 18.02
CA ALA A 169 -3.65 -11.25 16.66
C ALA A 169 -2.60 -12.36 16.49
N ARG A 170 -2.98 -13.46 15.83
CA ARG A 170 -2.03 -14.50 15.39
C ARG A 170 -1.40 -14.16 14.04
N THR A 171 -2.17 -13.52 13.17
CA THR A 171 -1.74 -13.07 11.85
C THR A 171 -1.86 -11.55 11.79
N ALA A 172 -0.78 -10.86 11.52
CA ALA A 172 -0.82 -9.43 11.24
C ALA A 172 -0.74 -9.20 9.72
N LEU A 173 -1.64 -8.35 9.24
CA LEU A 173 -1.60 -7.76 7.91
C LEU A 173 -0.97 -6.39 7.99
N ILE A 174 -0.18 -6.02 6.98
CA ILE A 174 0.49 -4.74 6.94
C ILE A 174 0.41 -4.17 5.53
N ALA A 175 -0.22 -3.01 5.39
CA ALA A 175 -0.14 -2.16 4.20
C ALA A 175 0.66 -0.89 4.54
N CYS A 176 1.39 -0.37 3.57
CA CYS A 176 2.10 0.89 3.72
C CYS A 176 2.10 1.65 2.40
N ASP A 177 1.41 2.76 2.36
CA ASP A 177 1.24 3.60 1.19
C ASP A 177 1.48 5.07 1.50
N THR A 178 1.90 5.85 0.49
CA THR A 178 2.30 7.25 0.65
C THR A 178 1.45 8.18 -0.20
N ALA A 179 0.90 9.24 0.40
CA ALA A 179 0.31 10.37 -0.30
C ALA A 179 1.31 11.53 -0.38
N ILE A 180 1.57 12.02 -1.59
CA ILE A 180 2.54 13.08 -1.88
C ILE A 180 1.81 14.23 -2.57
N GLU A 181 1.91 15.43 -2.01
CA GLU A 181 1.43 16.66 -2.65
C GLU A 181 2.13 16.90 -3.98
N GLY A 182 1.39 17.29 -5.00
CA GLY A 182 1.87 17.46 -6.37
C GLY A 182 2.06 16.14 -7.14
N ARG A 183 1.73 15.00 -6.52
CA ARG A 183 1.76 13.68 -7.14
C ARG A 183 0.43 12.96 -7.03
N HIS A 184 0.00 12.66 -5.80
CA HIS A 184 -1.25 11.97 -5.49
C HIS A 184 -2.37 12.94 -5.14
N THR A 185 -2.03 14.19 -4.90
CA THR A 185 -2.94 15.33 -4.70
C THR A 185 -2.39 16.55 -5.43
N PRO A 186 -3.21 17.51 -5.84
CA PRO A 186 -2.69 18.74 -6.47
C PRO A 186 -1.83 19.55 -5.49
N HIS A 187 -0.98 20.41 -6.03
CA HIS A 187 -0.26 21.40 -5.23
C HIS A 187 -1.25 22.37 -4.55
N GLY A 188 -1.01 22.68 -3.28
CA GLY A 188 -1.90 23.53 -2.49
C GLY A 188 -3.21 22.83 -2.07
N CYS A 189 -3.27 21.51 -2.21
CA CYS A 189 -4.39 20.72 -1.68
C CYS A 189 -4.55 20.95 -0.18
N ASP A 190 -5.80 20.96 0.30
CA ASP A 190 -6.06 21.02 1.74
C ASP A 190 -5.32 19.87 2.45
N PRO A 191 -4.44 20.15 3.44
CA PRO A 191 -3.72 19.12 4.18
C PRO A 191 -4.63 18.05 4.78
N TYR A 192 -5.86 18.42 5.15
CA TYR A 192 -6.87 17.45 5.60
C TYR A 192 -7.15 16.37 4.55
N LEU A 193 -7.30 16.74 3.28
CA LEU A 193 -7.55 15.79 2.19
C LEU A 193 -6.32 14.91 1.90
N ILE A 194 -5.11 15.45 2.07
CA ILE A 194 -3.87 14.67 1.94
C ILE A 194 -3.82 13.58 3.01
N GLY A 195 -4.05 13.95 4.29
CA GLY A 195 -4.11 12.99 5.40
C GLY A 195 -5.21 11.96 5.23
N LYS A 196 -6.40 12.41 4.84
CA LYS A 196 -7.56 11.53 4.55
C LYS A 196 -7.23 10.52 3.46
N LYS A 197 -6.71 10.97 2.31
CA LYS A 197 -6.34 10.10 1.20
C LYS A 197 -5.27 9.08 1.59
N ALA A 198 -4.26 9.49 2.36
CA ALA A 198 -3.21 8.59 2.80
C ALA A 198 -3.75 7.39 3.60
N VAL A 199 -4.76 7.61 4.44
CA VAL A 199 -5.44 6.52 5.16
C VAL A 199 -6.32 5.69 4.23
N LEU A 200 -7.11 6.36 3.37
CA LEU A 200 -8.07 5.68 2.49
C LEU A 200 -7.40 4.73 1.51
N ARG A 201 -6.22 5.07 0.97
CA ARG A 201 -5.44 4.19 0.08
C ARG A 201 -5.11 2.86 0.76
N ASN A 202 -4.51 2.91 1.95
CA ASN A 202 -4.20 1.71 2.73
C ASN A 202 -5.46 0.90 3.10
N LEU A 203 -6.60 1.54 3.35
CA LEU A 203 -7.87 0.84 3.58
C LEU A 203 -8.38 0.15 2.31
N SER A 204 -8.00 0.64 1.12
CA SER A 204 -8.27 -0.04 -0.14
C SER A 204 -7.48 -1.34 -0.25
N ASP A 205 -6.20 -1.36 0.15
CA ASP A 205 -5.39 -2.57 0.23
C ASP A 205 -6.00 -3.59 1.20
N VAL A 206 -6.46 -3.12 2.38
CA VAL A 206 -7.17 -3.99 3.33
C VAL A 206 -8.41 -4.61 2.69
N ALA A 207 -9.18 -3.84 1.91
CA ALA A 207 -10.34 -4.36 1.20
C ALA A 207 -9.95 -5.38 0.15
N ALA A 208 -8.85 -5.17 -0.58
CA ALA A 208 -8.34 -6.08 -1.61
C ALA A 208 -7.96 -7.46 -1.06
N MET A 209 -7.59 -7.56 0.22
CA MET A 209 -7.33 -8.84 0.89
C MET A 209 -8.61 -9.64 1.24
N GLY A 210 -9.79 -9.08 1.06
CA GLY A 210 -11.09 -9.74 1.24
C GLY A 210 -11.43 -10.06 2.70
N ASN A 211 -10.74 -11.01 3.29
CA ASN A 211 -10.94 -11.47 4.67
C ASN A 211 -10.07 -10.68 5.67
N ALA A 212 -10.06 -9.35 5.57
CA ALA A 212 -9.20 -8.50 6.37
C ALA A 212 -9.97 -7.38 7.07
N ILE A 213 -9.50 -7.00 8.27
CA ILE A 213 -9.94 -5.81 9.00
C ILE A 213 -8.73 -4.95 9.35
N ALA A 214 -8.91 -3.65 9.35
CA ALA A 214 -7.93 -2.70 9.87
C ALA A 214 -8.07 -2.59 11.40
N LEU A 215 -6.96 -2.50 12.12
CA LEU A 215 -6.93 -2.45 13.59
C LEU A 215 -6.25 -1.20 14.14
N ALA A 216 -5.19 -0.75 13.49
CA ALA A 216 -4.43 0.40 13.92
C ALA A 216 -3.75 1.10 12.73
N THR A 217 -3.51 2.38 12.87
CA THR A 217 -2.80 3.21 11.91
C THR A 217 -1.60 3.87 12.58
N VAL A 218 -0.49 3.94 11.87
CA VAL A 218 0.64 4.82 12.20
C VAL A 218 1.01 5.65 10.99
N ALA A 219 1.54 6.84 11.20
CA ALA A 219 1.88 7.75 10.11
C ALA A 219 3.27 8.34 10.28
N GLY A 220 3.97 8.52 9.16
CA GLY A 220 5.15 9.34 9.02
C GLY A 220 4.81 10.54 8.15
N ILE A 221 5.01 11.76 8.65
CA ILE A 221 4.71 12.97 7.90
C ILE A 221 5.95 13.80 7.64
N VAL A 222 6.02 14.39 6.46
CA VAL A 222 6.99 15.42 6.11
C VAL A 222 6.21 16.70 5.81
N VAL A 223 6.60 17.77 6.49
CA VAL A 223 5.98 19.09 6.33
C VAL A 223 7.00 20.09 5.80
N PRO A 224 6.56 21.17 5.13
CA PRO A 224 7.44 22.20 4.61
C PRO A 224 8.24 22.90 5.71
N ARG A 225 9.55 23.06 5.52
CA ARG A 225 10.41 23.90 6.37
C ARG A 225 10.32 25.37 5.93
N GLY A 226 10.47 26.27 6.86
CA GLY A 226 10.53 27.72 6.59
C GLY A 226 9.18 28.43 6.60
N LEU A 227 8.12 27.76 6.96
CA LEU A 227 6.84 28.38 7.28
C LEU A 227 6.96 29.11 8.65
N ASP A 228 6.19 30.21 8.81
CA ASP A 228 6.00 30.78 10.14
C ASP A 228 5.26 29.77 11.05
N ALA A 229 5.47 29.91 12.37
CA ALA A 229 4.97 28.97 13.35
C ALA A 229 3.44 28.76 13.28
N ASP A 230 2.68 29.84 13.04
CA ASP A 230 1.22 29.78 12.98
C ASP A 230 0.74 29.03 11.74
N ARG A 231 1.37 29.24 10.58
CA ARG A 231 1.04 28.51 9.35
C ARG A 231 1.38 27.05 9.45
N LEU A 232 2.55 26.74 10.00
CA LEU A 232 2.98 25.37 10.23
C LEU A 232 2.02 24.64 11.17
N ALA A 233 1.68 25.25 12.31
CA ALA A 233 0.73 24.66 13.26
C ALA A 233 -0.65 24.40 12.63
N ARG A 234 -1.18 25.34 11.82
CA ARG A 234 -2.46 25.14 11.11
C ARG A 234 -2.37 24.01 10.08
N LEU A 235 -1.26 23.93 9.33
CA LEU A 235 -1.05 22.87 8.34
C LEU A 235 -1.03 21.51 9.03
N GLU A 236 -0.24 21.37 10.07
CA GLU A 236 -0.09 20.14 10.84
C GLU A 236 -1.43 19.72 11.47
N ALA A 237 -2.14 20.63 12.11
CA ALA A 237 -3.44 20.33 12.70
C ALA A 237 -4.46 19.85 11.67
N ARG A 238 -4.46 20.43 10.45
CA ARG A 238 -5.33 20.01 9.35
C ARG A 238 -4.94 18.61 8.83
N LEU A 239 -3.66 18.37 8.63
CA LEU A 239 -3.14 17.07 8.17
C LEU A 239 -3.44 15.97 9.19
N GLU A 240 -3.15 16.24 10.46
CA GLU A 240 -3.43 15.30 11.56
C GLU A 240 -4.93 15.01 11.69
N ALA A 241 -5.78 16.02 11.57
CA ALA A 241 -7.23 15.83 11.58
C ALA A 241 -7.68 14.88 10.45
N GLY A 242 -7.18 15.07 9.23
CA GLY A 242 -7.48 14.19 8.10
C GLY A 242 -7.05 12.74 8.34
N LEU A 243 -5.85 12.54 8.90
CA LEU A 243 -5.35 11.21 9.28
C LEU A 243 -6.22 10.59 10.38
N ARG A 244 -6.43 11.29 11.48
CA ARG A 244 -7.07 10.78 12.69
C ARG A 244 -8.55 10.48 12.48
N GLU A 245 -9.31 11.44 11.99
CA GLU A 245 -10.76 11.29 11.80
C GLU A 245 -11.08 10.18 10.78
N THR A 246 -10.24 10.05 9.74
CA THR A 246 -10.42 8.98 8.76
C THR A 246 -10.07 7.62 9.36
N ALA A 247 -8.96 7.48 10.06
CA ALA A 247 -8.55 6.24 10.70
C ALA A 247 -9.59 5.79 11.76
N GLU A 248 -10.08 6.70 12.58
CA GLU A 248 -11.12 6.41 13.59
C GLU A 248 -12.44 5.98 12.95
N ARG A 249 -12.88 6.69 11.89
CA ARG A 249 -14.10 6.34 11.16
C ARG A 249 -14.12 4.91 10.65
N TRP A 250 -12.96 4.38 10.27
CA TRP A 250 -12.82 3.03 9.72
C TRP A 250 -12.33 1.99 10.73
N GLY A 251 -12.34 2.31 12.03
CA GLY A 251 -12.01 1.39 13.10
C GLY A 251 -10.52 1.05 13.25
N ALA A 252 -9.65 1.86 12.64
CA ALA A 252 -8.19 1.72 12.69
C ALA A 252 -7.53 2.95 13.31
N PRO A 253 -7.76 3.28 14.59
CA PRO A 253 -7.37 4.54 15.20
C PRO A 253 -5.87 4.82 15.04
N LEU A 254 -5.55 6.09 14.80
CA LEU A 254 -4.18 6.56 14.66
C LEU A 254 -3.44 6.53 16.00
N GLN A 255 -2.36 5.75 16.08
CA GLN A 255 -1.60 5.51 17.30
C GLN A 255 -0.40 6.44 17.43
N ILE A 256 0.37 6.60 16.35
CA ILE A 256 1.67 7.30 16.34
C ILE A 256 1.78 8.14 15.09
N ILE A 257 2.32 9.37 15.24
CA ILE A 257 2.79 10.20 14.13
C ILE A 257 4.28 10.51 14.34
N ALA A 258 5.12 10.06 13.41
CA ALA A 258 6.50 10.53 13.30
C ALA A 258 6.54 11.72 12.33
N ARG A 259 7.38 12.73 12.63
CA ARG A 259 7.40 14.00 11.91
C ARG A 259 8.82 14.38 11.49
N ALA A 260 8.94 14.90 10.28
CA ALA A 260 10.14 15.57 9.78
C ALA A 260 9.77 16.83 9.00
N GLU A 261 10.71 17.76 8.89
CA GLU A 261 10.58 18.98 8.09
C GLU A 261 11.55 18.96 6.93
N TYR A 262 11.08 19.40 5.76
CA TYR A 262 11.93 19.56 4.60
C TYR A 262 11.72 20.90 3.90
N GLY A 263 12.82 21.48 3.44
CA GLY A 263 12.87 22.66 2.55
C GLY A 263 14.27 22.74 1.94
N ASP A 264 14.34 23.12 0.69
CA ASP A 264 15.58 23.18 -0.10
C ASP A 264 16.44 24.42 0.20
N GLY A 265 16.05 25.25 1.16
CA GLY A 265 16.74 26.49 1.51
C GLY A 265 16.58 27.63 0.49
N SER A 266 15.90 27.40 -0.65
CA SER A 266 15.67 28.42 -1.69
C SER A 266 14.48 29.34 -1.43
N GLY A 267 13.76 29.12 -0.30
CA GLY A 267 12.49 29.79 0.00
C GLY A 267 11.29 29.11 -0.65
N SER A 268 11.50 28.04 -1.41
CA SER A 268 10.45 27.16 -1.89
C SER A 268 10.00 26.23 -0.76
N THR A 269 8.70 26.16 -0.53
CA THR A 269 8.13 25.22 0.43
C THR A 269 8.13 23.82 -0.20
N GLY A 270 8.72 22.83 0.49
CA GLY A 270 8.67 21.43 0.08
C GLY A 270 7.23 20.88 0.06
N PRO A 271 7.00 19.73 -0.56
CA PRO A 271 5.69 19.09 -0.57
C PRO A 271 5.32 18.54 0.81
N ILE A 272 4.03 18.44 1.08
CA ILE A 272 3.51 17.62 2.16
C ILE A 272 3.58 16.16 1.72
N ILE A 273 4.13 15.29 2.58
CA ILE A 273 4.17 13.85 2.37
C ILE A 273 3.56 13.18 3.60
N ALA A 274 2.61 12.29 3.40
CA ALA A 274 2.02 11.46 4.44
C ALA A 274 2.18 9.98 4.04
N SER A 275 3.07 9.27 4.72
CA SER A 275 3.23 7.83 4.61
C SER A 275 2.46 7.17 5.74
N VAL A 276 1.50 6.34 5.40
CA VAL A 276 0.62 5.67 6.37
C VAL A 276 0.87 4.18 6.32
N THR A 277 0.99 3.56 7.48
CA THR A 277 0.96 2.11 7.63
C THR A 277 -0.30 1.72 8.39
N ILE A 278 -1.09 0.81 7.83
CA ILE A 278 -2.21 0.16 8.51
C ILE A 278 -1.80 -1.25 8.90
N VAL A 279 -2.05 -1.56 10.16
CA VAL A 279 -1.97 -2.92 10.68
C VAL A 279 -3.37 -3.49 10.76
N GLY A 280 -3.54 -4.67 10.21
CA GLY A 280 -4.80 -5.40 10.18
C GLY A 280 -4.68 -6.82 10.68
N ALA A 281 -5.79 -7.54 10.65
CA ALA A 281 -5.88 -8.95 10.96
C ALA A 281 -6.91 -9.63 10.06
N LYS A 282 -7.00 -10.96 10.14
CA LYS A 282 -8.13 -11.68 9.55
C LYS A 282 -9.45 -11.29 10.21
N LEU A 283 -10.50 -11.13 9.41
CA LEU A 283 -11.87 -11.01 9.89
C LEU A 283 -12.38 -12.36 10.43
N ASP A 284 -12.07 -13.44 9.73
CA ASP A 284 -12.46 -14.82 10.06
C ASP A 284 -11.21 -15.71 9.91
N GLU A 285 -10.71 -16.26 11.01
CA GLU A 285 -9.52 -17.11 11.04
C GLU A 285 -9.67 -18.40 10.22
N THR A 286 -10.90 -18.84 9.97
CA THR A 286 -11.21 -20.07 9.20
C THR A 286 -11.14 -19.86 7.69
N ARG A 287 -11.07 -18.62 7.22
CA ARG A 287 -11.10 -18.28 5.80
C ARG A 287 -9.74 -17.79 5.32
N PRO A 288 -9.35 -18.12 4.07
CA PRO A 288 -8.15 -17.55 3.47
C PRO A 288 -8.34 -16.06 3.15
N PHE A 289 -7.23 -15.38 2.89
CA PHE A 289 -7.24 -14.10 2.20
C PHE A 289 -7.57 -14.30 0.71
N ALA A 290 -8.07 -13.28 0.05
CA ALA A 290 -8.09 -13.21 -1.40
C ALA A 290 -6.73 -12.68 -1.86
N LEU A 291 -6.02 -13.45 -2.70
CA LEU A 291 -4.70 -13.08 -3.18
C LEU A 291 -4.73 -12.77 -4.68
N ARG A 292 -3.80 -11.96 -5.14
CA ARG A 292 -3.66 -11.66 -6.59
C ARG A 292 -3.34 -12.90 -7.42
N GLY A 293 -2.74 -13.94 -6.81
CA GLY A 293 -2.30 -15.17 -7.47
C GLY A 293 -3.35 -16.29 -7.62
N ASP A 294 -4.60 -16.06 -7.22
CA ASP A 294 -5.60 -17.13 -7.08
C ASP A 294 -6.58 -17.26 -8.27
N ALA A 295 -6.35 -16.53 -9.37
CA ALA A 295 -7.19 -16.66 -10.57
C ALA A 295 -6.97 -18.00 -11.28
N ARG A 296 -8.07 -18.60 -11.78
CA ARG A 296 -8.05 -19.88 -12.48
C ARG A 296 -8.72 -19.76 -13.84
N VAL A 297 -8.22 -20.49 -14.81
CA VAL A 297 -8.83 -20.57 -16.15
C VAL A 297 -10.31 -20.94 -16.05
N GLY A 298 -11.16 -20.15 -16.72
CA GLY A 298 -12.62 -20.27 -16.69
C GLY A 298 -13.31 -19.38 -15.66
N ASP A 299 -12.59 -18.76 -14.73
CA ASP A 299 -13.16 -17.77 -13.81
C ASP A 299 -13.71 -16.57 -14.59
N GLY A 300 -14.87 -16.04 -14.19
CA GLY A 300 -15.33 -14.73 -14.62
C GLY A 300 -14.48 -13.62 -14.02
N VAL A 301 -14.24 -12.54 -14.76
CA VAL A 301 -13.57 -11.33 -14.30
C VAL A 301 -14.62 -10.28 -14.02
N TYR A 302 -14.55 -9.67 -12.85
CA TYR A 302 -15.55 -8.73 -12.33
C TYR A 302 -14.88 -7.46 -11.82
N VAL A 303 -15.64 -6.35 -11.80
CA VAL A 303 -15.27 -5.10 -11.17
C VAL A 303 -16.45 -4.53 -10.37
N THR A 304 -16.16 -3.86 -9.27
CA THR A 304 -17.15 -3.14 -8.46
C THR A 304 -17.33 -1.71 -8.95
N GLY A 305 -18.48 -1.11 -8.70
CA GLY A 305 -18.76 0.31 -8.96
C GLY A 305 -18.57 0.74 -10.40
N THR A 306 -17.89 1.87 -10.60
CA THR A 306 -17.57 2.44 -11.93
C THR A 306 -16.10 2.83 -12.01
N ILE A 307 -15.50 2.68 -13.20
CA ILE A 307 -14.09 2.85 -13.49
C ILE A 307 -13.85 4.15 -14.29
N GLY A 308 -12.72 4.78 -14.01
CA GLY A 308 -12.22 5.97 -14.70
C GLY A 308 -12.82 7.28 -14.18
N GLY A 309 -12.15 8.39 -14.48
CA GLY A 309 -12.61 9.74 -14.10
C GLY A 309 -12.57 10.05 -12.59
N ALA A 310 -11.74 9.31 -11.83
CA ALA A 310 -11.55 9.59 -10.41
C ALA A 310 -10.70 10.84 -10.16
N TRP A 311 -9.86 11.18 -11.13
CA TRP A 311 -8.96 12.32 -11.15
C TRP A 311 -9.37 13.28 -12.28
N ASP A 312 -9.59 14.55 -11.99
CA ASP A 312 -9.78 15.59 -12.98
C ASP A 312 -8.42 16.16 -13.40
N GLU A 313 -8.05 15.97 -14.66
CA GLU A 313 -6.72 16.35 -15.17
C GLU A 313 -6.43 17.86 -15.10
N ALA A 314 -7.46 18.69 -15.15
CA ALA A 314 -7.30 20.16 -15.15
C ALA A 314 -7.06 20.70 -13.73
N THR A 315 -7.68 20.11 -12.73
CA THR A 315 -7.66 20.61 -11.35
C THR A 315 -6.87 19.73 -10.40
N GLY A 316 -6.63 18.47 -10.75
CA GLY A 316 -6.09 17.45 -9.85
C GLY A 316 -7.04 17.06 -8.73
N LEU A 317 -8.29 17.53 -8.76
CA LEU A 317 -9.32 17.18 -7.79
C LEU A 317 -10.14 15.99 -8.28
N GLY A 318 -10.98 15.44 -7.43
CA GLY A 318 -11.89 14.37 -7.81
C GLY A 318 -12.21 13.42 -6.67
N ARG A 319 -12.96 12.36 -7.00
CA ARG A 319 -13.40 11.37 -6.00
C ARG A 319 -12.23 10.61 -5.36
N HIS A 320 -11.06 10.56 -5.99
CA HIS A 320 -9.86 9.93 -5.45
C HIS A 320 -9.37 10.55 -4.13
N LEU A 321 -9.80 11.77 -3.80
CA LEU A 321 -9.45 12.44 -2.54
C LEU A 321 -10.36 12.02 -1.38
N ASP A 322 -11.58 11.57 -1.70
CA ASP A 322 -12.60 11.21 -0.72
C ASP A 322 -13.49 10.07 -1.26
N PHE A 323 -12.97 8.87 -1.24
CA PHE A 323 -13.71 7.68 -1.65
C PHE A 323 -14.09 6.81 -0.46
N THR A 324 -14.99 5.86 -0.69
CA THR A 324 -15.39 4.85 0.29
C THR A 324 -14.64 3.56 0.01
N PRO A 325 -13.67 3.14 0.85
CA PRO A 325 -13.00 1.85 0.72
C PRO A 325 -13.99 0.70 0.67
N ARG A 326 -13.76 -0.27 -0.19
CA ARG A 326 -14.70 -1.36 -0.51
C ARG A 326 -14.70 -2.50 0.52
N LEU A 327 -14.38 -2.21 1.80
CA LEU A 327 -14.32 -3.20 2.89
C LEU A 327 -15.61 -4.01 3.03
N ALA A 328 -16.77 -3.36 3.09
CA ALA A 328 -18.05 -4.06 3.21
C ALA A 328 -18.37 -4.93 1.99
N VAL A 329 -17.95 -4.50 0.79
CA VAL A 329 -18.08 -5.28 -0.44
C VAL A 329 -17.17 -6.50 -0.40
N ALA A 330 -15.91 -6.33 -0.01
CA ALA A 330 -14.92 -7.39 0.11
C ALA A 330 -15.38 -8.47 1.10
N HIS A 331 -15.82 -8.09 2.30
CA HIS A 331 -16.39 -9.01 3.28
C HIS A 331 -17.61 -9.75 2.74
N GLY A 332 -18.48 -9.05 2.01
CA GLY A 332 -19.65 -9.64 1.38
C GLY A 332 -19.28 -10.61 0.25
N LEU A 333 -18.23 -10.34 -0.52
CA LEU A 333 -17.69 -11.27 -1.54
C LEU A 333 -17.17 -12.55 -0.89
N VAL A 334 -16.34 -12.44 0.15
CA VAL A 334 -15.83 -13.61 0.90
C VAL A 334 -16.99 -14.42 1.50
N ALA A 335 -17.98 -13.76 2.08
CA ALA A 335 -19.14 -14.43 2.67
C ALA A 335 -20.01 -15.15 1.63
N SER A 336 -20.24 -14.53 0.46
CA SER A 336 -21.15 -15.04 -0.58
C SER A 336 -20.50 -16.09 -1.47
N LEU A 337 -19.22 -15.96 -1.76
CA LEU A 337 -18.50 -16.79 -2.72
C LEU A 337 -17.71 -17.92 -2.06
N GLY A 338 -17.13 -17.68 -0.88
CA GLY A 338 -16.25 -18.66 -0.23
C GLY A 338 -15.13 -19.10 -1.18
N ASP A 339 -14.93 -20.42 -1.35
CA ASP A 339 -13.90 -21.00 -2.23
C ASP A 339 -14.12 -20.71 -3.73
N ARG A 340 -15.23 -20.10 -4.12
CA ARG A 340 -15.48 -19.64 -5.48
C ARG A 340 -14.87 -18.29 -5.80
N LEU A 341 -14.52 -17.49 -4.79
CA LEU A 341 -13.70 -16.29 -4.97
C LEU A 341 -12.31 -16.73 -5.42
N GLY A 342 -11.80 -16.12 -6.48
CA GLY A 342 -10.45 -16.31 -6.97
C GLY A 342 -9.56 -15.15 -6.57
N ALA A 343 -8.77 -14.62 -7.51
CA ALA A 343 -7.90 -13.47 -7.26
C ALA A 343 -8.70 -12.18 -7.02
N MET A 344 -8.13 -11.27 -6.22
CA MET A 344 -8.66 -9.93 -6.00
C MET A 344 -7.54 -8.92 -5.89
N ILE A 345 -7.81 -7.68 -6.29
CA ILE A 345 -6.93 -6.51 -6.23
C ILE A 345 -7.80 -5.26 -6.17
N ASP A 346 -7.31 -4.17 -5.60
CA ASP A 346 -7.93 -2.87 -5.80
C ASP A 346 -7.48 -2.21 -7.11
N VAL A 347 -8.25 -1.28 -7.63
CA VAL A 347 -7.94 -0.56 -8.87
C VAL A 347 -7.35 0.79 -8.52
N SER A 348 -6.05 0.82 -8.38
CA SER A 348 -5.27 2.01 -7.98
C SER A 348 -4.44 2.59 -9.12
N ASP A 349 -3.83 1.76 -9.95
CA ASP A 349 -2.98 2.17 -11.09
C ASP A 349 -3.74 2.21 -12.42
N GLY A 350 -4.90 1.58 -12.47
CA GLY A 350 -5.77 1.45 -13.61
C GLY A 350 -6.11 0.00 -13.93
N LEU A 351 -7.37 -0.24 -14.27
CA LEU A 351 -7.94 -1.58 -14.43
C LEU A 351 -7.10 -2.51 -15.32
N GLY A 352 -6.52 -1.98 -16.41
CA GLY A 352 -5.67 -2.78 -17.31
C GLY A 352 -4.41 -3.27 -16.61
N ARG A 353 -3.73 -2.41 -15.88
CA ARG A 353 -2.49 -2.72 -15.15
C ARG A 353 -2.75 -3.63 -13.96
N ASP A 354 -3.76 -3.32 -13.16
CA ASP A 354 -4.07 -4.08 -11.94
C ASP A 354 -4.52 -5.50 -12.27
N LEU A 355 -5.33 -5.70 -13.30
CA LEU A 355 -5.59 -7.03 -13.85
C LEU A 355 -4.33 -7.70 -14.42
N GLY A 356 -3.36 -6.92 -14.93
CA GLY A 356 -2.05 -7.40 -15.37
C GLY A 356 -1.25 -8.03 -14.21
N HIS A 357 -1.35 -7.50 -12.99
CA HIS A 357 -0.77 -8.11 -11.79
C HIS A 357 -1.42 -9.45 -11.46
N ILE A 358 -2.75 -9.53 -11.50
CA ILE A 358 -3.47 -10.80 -11.35
C ILE A 358 -3.01 -11.81 -12.41
N ALA A 359 -2.98 -11.42 -13.68
CA ALA A 359 -2.57 -12.31 -14.78
C ALA A 359 -1.14 -12.84 -14.56
N ALA A 360 -0.21 -11.98 -14.14
CA ALA A 360 1.19 -12.33 -13.94
C ALA A 360 1.37 -13.28 -12.74
N LEU A 361 0.76 -13.00 -11.60
CA LEU A 361 0.91 -13.79 -10.38
C LEU A 361 0.17 -15.13 -10.47
N SER A 362 -1.01 -15.14 -11.12
CA SER A 362 -1.78 -16.36 -11.37
C SER A 362 -1.27 -17.16 -12.58
N LYS A 363 -0.36 -16.61 -13.40
CA LYS A 363 0.20 -17.21 -14.63
C LYS A 363 -0.88 -17.58 -15.67
N VAL A 364 -1.85 -16.69 -15.86
CA VAL A 364 -3.00 -16.88 -16.77
C VAL A 364 -3.17 -15.70 -17.71
N GLY A 365 -3.92 -15.88 -18.80
CA GLY A 365 -4.42 -14.79 -19.62
C GLY A 365 -5.74 -14.26 -19.05
N ILE A 366 -6.04 -12.98 -19.28
CA ILE A 366 -7.31 -12.33 -18.97
C ILE A 366 -7.83 -11.71 -20.25
N GLU A 367 -9.10 -11.96 -20.59
CA GLU A 367 -9.79 -11.29 -21.68
C GLU A 367 -10.96 -10.47 -21.13
N ILE A 368 -11.01 -9.17 -21.42
CA ILE A 368 -12.12 -8.29 -21.05
C ILE A 368 -12.78 -7.69 -22.29
N ASP A 369 -14.08 -7.48 -22.19
CA ASP A 369 -14.90 -6.79 -23.20
C ASP A 369 -15.09 -5.35 -22.74
N LEU A 370 -14.51 -4.40 -23.48
CA LEU A 370 -14.54 -2.98 -23.14
C LEU A 370 -15.96 -2.42 -23.03
N ALA A 371 -16.89 -2.97 -23.84
CA ALA A 371 -18.30 -2.56 -23.82
C ALA A 371 -19.02 -2.96 -22.52
N ARG A 372 -18.44 -3.88 -21.73
CA ARG A 372 -18.99 -4.31 -20.44
C ARG A 372 -18.40 -3.59 -19.25
N VAL A 373 -17.29 -2.87 -19.44
CA VAL A 373 -16.68 -2.12 -18.34
C VAL A 373 -17.61 -0.99 -17.91
N PRO A 374 -18.01 -0.92 -16.62
CA PRO A 374 -18.87 0.14 -16.11
C PRO A 374 -18.06 1.43 -15.98
N VAL A 375 -18.17 2.31 -16.96
CA VAL A 375 -17.41 3.56 -17.05
C VAL A 375 -18.14 4.71 -16.37
N THR A 376 -17.41 5.54 -15.64
CA THR A 376 -17.94 6.79 -15.06
C THR A 376 -18.43 7.72 -16.16
N ALA A 377 -19.60 8.35 -15.96
CA ALA A 377 -20.19 9.25 -16.93
C ALA A 377 -19.20 10.35 -17.35
N GLY A 378 -19.06 10.55 -18.66
CA GLY A 378 -18.14 11.52 -19.24
C GLY A 378 -16.71 11.02 -19.48
N CYS A 379 -16.33 9.86 -18.97
CA CYS A 379 -15.05 9.24 -19.26
C CYS A 379 -15.11 8.35 -20.51
N ALA A 380 -14.10 8.42 -21.37
CA ALA A 380 -14.02 7.51 -22.53
C ALA A 380 -13.61 6.10 -22.07
N PRO A 381 -14.22 5.01 -22.59
CA PRO A 381 -13.96 3.66 -22.11
C PRO A 381 -12.49 3.23 -22.14
N ARG A 382 -11.75 3.57 -23.21
CA ARG A 382 -10.31 3.26 -23.30
C ARG A 382 -9.48 4.03 -22.29
N ALA A 383 -9.83 5.28 -22.02
CA ALA A 383 -9.18 6.09 -21.00
C ALA A 383 -9.51 5.55 -19.61
N ALA A 384 -10.76 5.13 -19.38
CA ALA A 384 -11.19 4.61 -18.08
C ALA A 384 -10.35 3.41 -17.61
N ILE A 385 -10.01 2.46 -18.49
CA ILE A 385 -9.20 1.29 -18.10
C ILE A 385 -7.72 1.60 -17.87
N ALA A 386 -7.27 2.82 -18.27
CA ALA A 386 -5.92 3.31 -18.07
C ALA A 386 -5.82 4.34 -16.93
N HIS A 387 -6.93 4.94 -16.51
CA HIS A 387 -6.95 5.85 -15.38
C HIS A 387 -6.77 5.06 -14.08
N GLY A 388 -5.91 5.54 -13.21
CA GLY A 388 -5.76 5.05 -11.84
C GLY A 388 -6.68 5.77 -10.86
N GLU A 389 -6.46 5.48 -9.58
CA GLU A 389 -7.08 6.15 -8.44
C GLU A 389 -8.60 5.89 -8.30
N ASP A 390 -9.11 4.80 -8.87
CA ASP A 390 -10.53 4.45 -8.78
C ASP A 390 -10.91 3.83 -7.44
N TYR A 391 -10.00 3.06 -6.83
CA TYR A 391 -10.17 2.36 -5.56
C TYR A 391 -11.45 1.49 -5.49
N GLU A 392 -11.79 0.90 -6.64
CA GLU A 392 -12.75 -0.19 -6.79
C GLU A 392 -12.02 -1.53 -6.65
N LEU A 393 -12.76 -2.64 -6.51
CA LEU A 393 -12.18 -3.98 -6.51
C LEU A 393 -12.33 -4.62 -7.89
N ALA A 394 -11.23 -5.16 -8.42
CA ALA A 394 -11.23 -6.10 -9.54
C ALA A 394 -10.97 -7.50 -9.00
N PHE A 395 -11.78 -8.49 -9.40
CA PHE A 395 -11.66 -9.85 -8.87
C PHE A 395 -12.09 -10.91 -9.88
N THR A 396 -11.69 -12.15 -9.61
CA THR A 396 -12.11 -13.31 -10.37
C THR A 396 -13.00 -14.22 -9.53
N ALA A 397 -13.94 -14.89 -10.13
CA ALA A 397 -14.79 -15.83 -9.40
C ALA A 397 -15.42 -16.91 -10.32
N ARG A 398 -15.73 -18.05 -9.71
CA ARG A 398 -16.46 -19.17 -10.35
C ARG A 398 -17.94 -19.12 -10.08
N GLY A 399 -18.73 -19.50 -11.09
CA GLY A 399 -20.18 -19.64 -10.96
C GLY A 399 -20.92 -18.30 -10.81
N ALA A 400 -22.05 -18.32 -10.12
CA ALA A 400 -22.89 -17.14 -9.96
C ALA A 400 -22.31 -16.15 -8.93
N VAL A 401 -22.25 -14.89 -9.32
CA VAL A 401 -21.80 -13.76 -8.48
C VAL A 401 -22.99 -12.82 -8.27
N PRO A 402 -23.26 -12.32 -7.06
CA PRO A 402 -24.29 -11.32 -6.82
C PRO A 402 -24.09 -10.07 -7.69
N ALA A 403 -25.19 -9.49 -8.20
CA ALA A 403 -25.15 -8.28 -9.03
C ALA A 403 -24.79 -7.02 -8.21
N SER A 404 -24.91 -7.08 -6.90
CA SER A 404 -24.52 -6.01 -5.97
C SER A 404 -24.25 -6.56 -4.57
N ILE A 405 -23.34 -5.92 -3.83
CA ILE A 405 -23.06 -6.18 -2.41
C ILE A 405 -22.90 -4.83 -1.71
N ALA A 406 -23.48 -4.69 -0.53
CA ALA A 406 -23.44 -3.46 0.27
C ALA A 406 -23.83 -2.19 -0.52
N GLY A 407 -24.78 -2.32 -1.48
CA GLY A 407 -25.24 -1.22 -2.30
C GLY A 407 -24.31 -0.85 -3.48
N VAL A 408 -23.19 -1.56 -3.66
CA VAL A 408 -22.26 -1.34 -4.77
C VAL A 408 -22.52 -2.38 -5.86
N SER A 409 -22.65 -1.93 -7.11
CA SER A 409 -22.83 -2.81 -8.27
C SER A 409 -21.59 -3.67 -8.53
N ILE A 410 -21.82 -4.88 -9.04
CA ILE A 410 -20.76 -5.81 -9.45
C ILE A 410 -21.02 -6.18 -10.92
N THR A 411 -20.06 -5.89 -11.78
CA THR A 411 -20.20 -6.11 -13.23
C THR A 411 -19.21 -7.14 -13.71
N ARG A 412 -19.70 -8.16 -14.43
CA ARG A 412 -18.83 -9.11 -15.14
C ARG A 412 -18.32 -8.45 -16.41
N ILE A 413 -16.99 -8.29 -16.51
CA ILE A 413 -16.32 -7.62 -17.62
C ILE A 413 -15.55 -8.57 -18.54
N GLY A 414 -15.28 -9.81 -18.10
CA GLY A 414 -14.44 -10.70 -18.86
C GLY A 414 -14.37 -12.13 -18.33
N ILE A 415 -13.28 -12.81 -18.71
CA ILE A 415 -13.00 -14.20 -18.36
C ILE A 415 -11.49 -14.43 -18.27
N VAL A 416 -11.10 -15.33 -17.38
CA VAL A 416 -9.73 -15.85 -17.28
C VAL A 416 -9.54 -16.98 -18.29
N VAL A 417 -8.50 -16.91 -19.11
CA VAL A 417 -8.20 -17.86 -20.19
C VAL A 417 -6.82 -18.51 -19.97
N ASP A 418 -6.64 -19.67 -20.59
CA ASP A 418 -5.31 -20.26 -20.71
C ASP A 418 -4.45 -19.42 -21.67
N GLY A 419 -3.18 -19.23 -21.37
CA GLY A 419 -2.27 -18.49 -22.22
C GLY A 419 -1.22 -17.68 -21.47
N SER A 420 -0.54 -16.81 -22.20
CA SER A 420 0.49 -15.92 -21.64
C SER A 420 -0.10 -14.94 -20.63
N PRO A 421 0.62 -14.64 -19.53
CA PRO A 421 0.19 -13.67 -18.52
C PRO A 421 0.04 -12.27 -19.10
N ARG A 422 -1.17 -11.92 -19.51
CA ARG A 422 -1.49 -10.60 -20.10
C ARG A 422 -3.00 -10.35 -20.05
N VAL A 423 -3.37 -9.09 -20.21
CA VAL A 423 -4.76 -8.62 -20.27
C VAL A 423 -5.07 -8.20 -21.70
N MET A 424 -5.91 -8.96 -22.39
CA MET A 424 -6.38 -8.62 -23.72
C MET A 424 -7.74 -7.95 -23.64
N VAL A 425 -7.86 -6.80 -24.26
CA VAL A 425 -9.10 -6.00 -24.30
C VAL A 425 -9.72 -6.06 -25.69
N ARG A 426 -10.97 -6.48 -25.75
CA ARG A 426 -11.80 -6.43 -26.96
C ARG A 426 -12.57 -5.13 -26.99
N ASP A 427 -12.35 -4.33 -28.04
CA ASP A 427 -13.09 -3.09 -28.37
C ASP A 427 -13.72 -3.25 -29.74
N GLY A 428 -14.96 -3.74 -29.80
CA GLY A 428 -15.60 -4.15 -31.04
C GLY A 428 -14.82 -5.27 -31.74
N THR A 429 -14.27 -4.97 -32.90
CA THR A 429 -13.42 -5.91 -33.68
C THR A 429 -11.93 -5.79 -33.35
N GLN A 430 -11.52 -4.78 -32.60
CA GLN A 430 -10.12 -4.57 -32.22
C GLN A 430 -9.79 -5.39 -30.95
N LEU A 431 -8.57 -5.88 -30.90
CA LEU A 431 -8.00 -6.54 -29.74
C LEU A 431 -6.64 -5.91 -29.44
N PHE A 432 -6.42 -5.50 -28.21
CA PHE A 432 -5.15 -4.89 -27.78
C PHE A 432 -4.75 -5.36 -26.39
N ASP A 433 -3.46 -5.29 -26.08
CA ASP A 433 -2.90 -5.64 -24.77
C ASP A 433 -2.96 -4.42 -23.85
N ALA A 434 -3.66 -4.56 -22.73
CA ALA A 434 -3.82 -3.53 -21.71
C ALA A 434 -2.98 -3.79 -20.44
N SER A 435 -2.19 -4.85 -20.39
CA SER A 435 -1.45 -5.26 -19.18
C SER A 435 -0.50 -4.18 -18.61
N ARG A 436 -0.18 -3.18 -19.40
CA ARG A 436 0.69 -2.07 -19.01
C ARG A 436 0.03 -0.71 -19.16
N LEU A 437 -1.27 -0.69 -19.47
CA LEU A 437 -2.05 0.54 -19.47
C LEU A 437 -2.36 0.94 -18.04
N GLY A 438 -1.96 2.13 -17.66
CA GLY A 438 -2.13 2.64 -16.32
C GLY A 438 -0.96 3.48 -15.86
N PHE A 439 -1.04 3.91 -14.62
CA PHE A 439 -0.02 4.75 -14.01
C PHE A 439 1.25 3.93 -13.71
N GLU A 440 2.41 4.54 -13.89
CA GLU A 440 3.71 3.99 -13.49
C GLU A 440 4.57 5.13 -12.92
N HIS A 441 5.17 4.92 -11.77
CA HIS A 441 6.16 5.82 -11.21
C HIS A 441 7.45 5.75 -12.04
N ASP A 442 7.40 6.35 -13.23
CA ASP A 442 8.57 6.50 -14.07
C ASP A 442 9.14 7.91 -13.92
N GLY A 443 10.28 8.20 -13.60
CA GLY A 443 10.81 9.58 -13.49
C GLY A 443 10.53 10.48 -14.73
N LYS A 444 9.78 10.01 -15.72
CA LYS A 444 9.47 10.69 -16.99
C LYS A 444 8.06 11.27 -17.08
N GLY A 445 7.21 11.07 -16.09
CA GLY A 445 5.85 11.60 -16.06
C GLY A 445 4.97 11.21 -17.24
N ALA A 446 3.76 10.79 -16.98
CA ALA A 446 2.78 10.41 -17.98
C ALA A 446 2.70 11.43 -19.13
N ASN A 447 3.14 11.03 -20.30
CA ASN A 447 2.64 11.49 -21.56
C ASN A 447 2.04 10.25 -22.21
N ALA A 448 0.76 10.08 -22.10
CA ALA A 448 -0.05 9.24 -22.96
C ALA A 448 -1.03 10.15 -23.69
#